data_4b31feddef6a87d092cbb71b07e487ce
#
_entry.id   4b31feddef6a87d092cbb71b07e487ce
#
_cell.length_a   1.000
_cell.length_b   1.000
_cell.length_c   1.000
_cell.angle_alpha   90.00
_cell.angle_beta   90.00
_cell.angle_gamma   90.00
#
_symmetry.space_group_name_H-M   'P 1'
#
loop_
_entity.id
_entity.type
_entity.pdbx_description
1 polymer ?
#
loop_
_entity_poly.entity_id
_entity_poly.type
_entity_poly.pdbx_seq_one_letter_code
_entity_poly.pdbx_strand_id
1 'polypeptide(L)'
;MAESGQTDARVAEFITDLRRALAEAGDPARAEQQRAYLKSEMAMYGVGVPDTRRLAQRIAATHSDVWTEAATWEVALRRLWDGAARREERYAAL
;
A
#
# COMPACT_ATOMS: atom_id res chain seq x y z
N MET A 1 11.28 -16.32 17.45
CA MET A 1 10.73 -17.21 16.41
C MET A 1 9.24 -16.97 16.22
N ALA A 2 8.40 -17.18 17.23
CA ALA A 2 6.97 -16.89 17.14
C ALA A 2 6.69 -15.41 16.85
N GLU A 3 7.49 -14.52 17.41
CA GLU A 3 7.35 -13.08 17.20
C GLU A 3 7.60 -12.68 15.74
N SER A 4 8.59 -13.30 15.09
CA SER A 4 8.86 -13.03 13.67
C SER A 4 7.69 -13.46 12.79
N GLY A 5 7.09 -14.62 13.07
CA GLY A 5 5.92 -15.10 12.33
C GLY A 5 4.70 -14.19 12.53
N GLN A 6 4.48 -13.68 13.74
CA GLN A 6 3.40 -12.74 14.02
C GLN A 6 3.61 -11.41 13.34
N THR A 7 4.83 -10.89 13.34
CA THR A 7 5.17 -9.66 12.65
C THR A 7 4.90 -9.79 11.15
N ASP A 8 5.35 -10.89 10.55
CA ASP A 8 5.13 -11.16 9.12
C ASP A 8 3.64 -11.26 8.79
N ALA A 9 2.85 -11.95 9.62
CA ALA A 9 1.42 -12.08 9.43
C ALA A 9 0.70 -10.72 9.50
N ARG A 10 1.04 -9.90 10.48
CA ARG A 10 0.46 -8.55 10.66
C ARG A 10 0.79 -7.64 9.49
N VAL A 11 2.04 -7.65 9.04
CA VAL A 11 2.48 -6.86 7.89
C VAL A 11 1.77 -7.33 6.62
N ALA A 12 1.67 -8.64 6.42
CA ALA A 12 0.98 -9.21 5.26
C ALA A 12 -0.50 -8.82 5.24
N GLU A 13 -1.19 -8.86 6.37
CA GLU A 13 -2.59 -8.44 6.48
C GLU A 13 -2.74 -6.95 6.14
N PHE A 14 -1.88 -6.11 6.68
CA PHE A 14 -1.90 -4.67 6.38
C PHE A 14 -1.75 -4.42 4.88
N ILE A 15 -0.75 -5.03 4.25
CA ILE A 15 -0.50 -4.86 2.82
C ILE A 15 -1.67 -5.39 1.99
N THR A 16 -2.22 -6.55 2.36
CA THR A 16 -3.39 -7.13 1.67
C THR A 16 -4.59 -6.20 1.75
N ASP A 17 -4.88 -5.66 2.93
CA ASP A 17 -6.00 -4.74 3.12
C ASP A 17 -5.81 -3.45 2.35
N LEU A 18 -4.58 -2.91 2.35
CA LEU A 18 -4.27 -1.70 1.58
C LEU A 18 -4.46 -1.94 0.08
N ARG A 19 -3.93 -3.05 -0.44
CA ARG A 19 -4.09 -3.39 -1.86
C ARG A 19 -5.54 -3.58 -2.24
N ARG A 20 -6.33 -4.22 -1.38
CA ARG A 20 -7.77 -4.40 -1.59
C ARG A 20 -8.48 -3.04 -1.65
N ALA A 21 -8.19 -2.16 -0.70
CA ALA A 21 -8.80 -0.83 -0.66
C ALA A 21 -8.44 -0.01 -1.90
N LEU A 22 -7.20 -0.06 -2.36
CA LEU A 22 -6.77 0.61 -3.58
C LEU A 22 -7.47 0.04 -4.82
N ALA A 23 -7.59 -1.27 -4.90
CA ALA A 23 -8.27 -1.93 -6.02
C ALA A 23 -9.76 -1.56 -6.06
N GLU A 24 -10.43 -1.52 -4.91
CA GLU A 24 -11.85 -1.14 -4.81
C GLU A 24 -12.09 0.33 -5.17
N ALA A 25 -11.17 1.22 -4.79
CA ALA A 25 -11.27 2.65 -5.09
C ALA A 25 -10.79 2.99 -6.49
N GLY A 26 -10.06 2.09 -7.15
CA GLY A 26 -9.44 2.33 -8.43
C GLY A 26 -10.43 2.38 -9.59
N ASP A 27 -10.06 3.13 -10.62
CA ASP A 27 -10.79 3.23 -11.89
C ASP A 27 -9.84 2.80 -13.02
N PRO A 28 -10.12 1.70 -13.72
CA PRO A 28 -9.24 1.21 -14.78
C PRO A 28 -9.01 2.21 -15.91
N ALA A 29 -10.02 2.98 -16.29
CA ALA A 29 -9.88 4.00 -17.32
C ALA A 29 -8.96 5.13 -16.87
N ARG A 30 -9.12 5.59 -15.62
CA ARG A 30 -8.25 6.59 -15.02
C ARG A 30 -6.83 6.06 -14.85
N ALA A 31 -6.70 4.79 -14.49
CA ALA A 31 -5.40 4.13 -14.34
C ALA A 31 -4.61 4.19 -15.65
N GLU A 32 -5.24 3.89 -16.77
CA GLU A 32 -4.58 3.93 -18.07
C GLU A 32 -4.20 5.35 -18.48
N GLN A 33 -5.07 6.33 -18.24
CA GLN A 33 -4.78 7.73 -18.51
C GLN A 33 -3.61 8.23 -17.66
N GLN A 34 -3.59 7.91 -16.37
CA GLN A 34 -2.51 8.29 -15.48
C GLN A 34 -1.18 7.65 -15.89
N ARG A 35 -1.22 6.37 -16.24
CA ARG A 35 -0.03 5.65 -16.70
C ARG A 35 0.55 6.29 -17.96
N ALA A 36 -0.29 6.59 -18.92
CA ALA A 36 0.13 7.21 -20.17
C ALA A 36 0.68 8.62 -19.95
N TYR A 37 0.01 9.43 -19.13
CA TYR A 37 0.44 10.79 -18.80
C TYR A 37 1.81 10.81 -18.12
N LEU A 38 2.03 9.92 -17.17
CA LEU A 38 3.27 9.83 -16.42
C LEU A 38 4.35 9.02 -17.14
N LYS A 39 4.02 8.42 -18.27
CA LYS A 39 4.90 7.51 -19.01
C LYS A 39 5.45 6.40 -18.11
N SER A 40 4.59 5.89 -17.23
CA SER A 40 4.98 4.89 -16.25
C SER A 40 4.96 3.50 -16.85
N GLU A 41 6.01 2.72 -16.59
CA GLU A 41 6.04 1.30 -16.92
C GLU A 41 5.27 0.47 -15.89
N MET A 42 5.12 0.99 -14.67
CA MET A 42 4.39 0.33 -13.60
C MET A 42 2.89 0.58 -13.74
N ALA A 43 2.10 -0.49 -13.60
CA ALA A 43 0.65 -0.40 -13.61
C ALA A 43 0.13 0.49 -12.46
N MET A 44 -1.09 0.99 -12.61
CA MET A 44 -1.75 1.84 -11.62
C MET A 44 -3.15 1.32 -11.32
N TYR A 45 -3.64 1.60 -10.10
CA TYR A 45 -5.03 1.29 -9.72
C TYR A 45 -6.02 2.32 -10.28
N GLY A 46 -5.56 3.53 -10.54
CA GLY A 46 -6.43 4.63 -10.92
C GLY A 46 -6.94 5.44 -9.73
N VAL A 47 -6.12 5.58 -8.70
CA VAL A 47 -6.43 6.38 -7.50
C VAL A 47 -5.50 7.58 -7.47
N GLY A 48 -6.04 8.76 -7.23
CA GLY A 48 -5.21 9.97 -7.11
C GLY A 48 -4.32 9.93 -5.87
N VAL A 49 -3.23 10.69 -5.87
CA VAL A 49 -2.27 10.71 -4.75
C VAL A 49 -2.93 11.11 -3.42
N PRO A 50 -3.77 12.18 -3.35
CA PRO A 50 -4.44 12.52 -2.09
C PRO A 50 -5.36 11.40 -1.58
N ASP A 51 -6.08 10.74 -2.46
CA ASP A 51 -6.97 9.63 -2.11
C ASP A 51 -6.17 8.40 -1.67
N THR A 52 -5.05 8.12 -2.33
CA THR A 52 -4.13 7.06 -1.92
C THR A 52 -3.65 7.27 -0.49
N ARG A 53 -3.27 8.50 -0.15
CA ARG A 53 -2.82 8.84 1.21
C ARG A 53 -3.94 8.67 2.24
N ARG A 54 -5.16 9.10 1.91
CA ARG A 54 -6.31 8.94 2.82
C ARG A 54 -6.62 7.47 3.06
N LEU A 55 -6.62 6.66 2.00
CA LEU A 55 -6.82 5.23 2.12
C LEU A 55 -5.74 4.58 2.96
N ALA A 56 -4.48 4.92 2.72
CA ALA A 56 -3.36 4.40 3.49
C ALA A 56 -3.48 4.73 4.98
N GLN A 57 -3.85 5.98 5.31
CA GLN A 57 -4.06 6.40 6.68
C GLN A 57 -5.22 5.65 7.34
N ARG A 58 -6.33 5.47 6.63
CA ARG A 58 -7.49 4.74 7.13
C ARG A 58 -7.15 3.27 7.42
N ILE A 59 -6.47 2.62 6.48
CA ILE A 59 -6.09 1.22 6.66
C ILE A 59 -5.02 1.09 7.76
N ALA A 60 -4.07 2.01 7.83
CA ALA A 60 -3.07 2.03 8.89
C ALA A 60 -3.73 2.14 10.28
N ALA A 61 -4.79 2.93 10.39
CA ALA A 61 -5.51 3.08 11.66
C ALA A 61 -6.15 1.76 12.13
N THR A 62 -6.56 0.89 11.22
CA THR A 62 -7.10 -0.44 11.58
C THR A 62 -6.01 -1.47 11.90
N HIS A 63 -4.76 -1.13 11.62
CA HIS A 63 -3.60 -1.98 11.88
C HIS A 63 -2.61 -1.29 12.83
N SER A 64 -3.11 -0.70 13.91
CA SER A 64 -2.30 0.08 14.85
C SER A 64 -1.13 -0.73 15.44
N ASP A 65 -1.28 -2.04 15.58
CA ASP A 65 -0.25 -2.94 16.06
C ASP A 65 1.00 -2.98 15.15
N VAL A 66 0.83 -2.66 13.86
CA VAL A 66 1.96 -2.55 12.92
C VAL A 66 2.79 -1.31 13.21
N TRP A 67 2.16 -0.24 13.67
CA TRP A 67 2.77 1.08 13.83
C TRP A 67 3.28 1.39 15.23
N THR A 68 2.95 0.55 16.22
CA THR A 68 3.39 0.75 17.61
C THR A 68 4.85 0.39 17.82
N GLU A 69 5.42 -0.44 16.96
CA GLU A 69 6.81 -0.84 17.03
C GLU A 69 7.56 -0.38 15.76
N ALA A 70 8.65 0.37 15.96
CA ALA A 70 9.41 0.93 14.84
C ALA A 70 9.92 -0.15 13.88
N ALA A 71 10.38 -1.29 14.40
CA ALA A 71 10.88 -2.39 13.57
C ALA A 71 9.79 -2.97 12.67
N THR A 72 8.54 -3.04 13.16
CA THR A 72 7.42 -3.60 12.41
C THR A 72 6.99 -2.67 11.28
N TRP A 73 6.84 -1.37 11.53
CA TRP A 73 6.43 -0.46 10.46
C TRP A 73 7.54 -0.29 9.41
N GLU A 74 8.81 -0.37 9.80
CA GLU A 74 9.91 -0.33 8.84
C GLU A 74 9.83 -1.53 7.88
N VAL A 75 9.56 -2.72 8.39
CA VAL A 75 9.35 -3.92 7.58
C VAL A 75 8.15 -3.73 6.65
N ALA A 76 7.05 -3.19 7.16
CA ALA A 76 5.84 -2.95 6.38
C ALA A 76 6.10 -2.01 5.21
N LEU A 77 6.74 -0.87 5.46
CA LEU A 77 7.04 0.11 4.43
C LEU A 77 7.99 -0.45 3.37
N ARG A 78 9.01 -1.18 3.80
CA ARG A 78 9.99 -1.78 2.90
C ARG A 78 9.34 -2.84 2.02
N ARG A 79 8.51 -3.71 2.58
CA ARG A 79 7.78 -4.73 1.81
C ARG A 79 6.78 -4.12 0.84
N LEU A 80 6.09 -3.07 1.27
CA LEU A 80 5.15 -2.37 0.40
C LEU A 80 5.87 -1.76 -0.80
N TRP A 81 7.00 -1.12 -0.58
CA TRP A 81 7.79 -0.51 -1.64
C TRP A 81 8.38 -1.55 -2.58
N ASP A 82 9.08 -2.56 -2.04
CA ASP A 82 9.79 -3.56 -2.83
C ASP A 82 8.83 -4.49 -3.57
N GLY A 83 7.70 -4.82 -2.95
CA GLY A 83 6.71 -5.71 -3.54
C GLY A 83 5.62 -5.00 -4.33
N ALA A 84 5.75 -3.69 -4.56
CA ALA A 84 4.72 -2.91 -5.23
C ALA A 84 4.49 -3.38 -6.66
N ALA A 85 3.27 -3.82 -6.94
CA ALA A 85 2.82 -4.18 -8.27
C ALA A 85 2.21 -2.98 -9.00
N ARG A 86 1.73 -1.98 -8.26
CA ARG A 86 1.15 -0.76 -8.79
C ARG A 86 1.75 0.47 -8.12
N ARG A 87 1.77 1.57 -8.86
CA ARG A 87 2.47 2.79 -8.45
C ARG A 87 1.91 3.40 -7.16
N GLU A 88 0.60 3.33 -6.96
CA GLU A 88 -0.04 3.86 -5.77
C GLU A 88 0.44 3.17 -4.49
N GLU A 89 0.86 1.92 -4.55
CA GLU A 89 1.43 1.23 -3.40
C GLU A 89 2.71 1.92 -2.91
N ARG A 90 3.51 2.45 -3.83
CA ARG A 90 4.71 3.23 -3.48
C ARG A 90 4.34 4.61 -2.93
N TYR A 91 3.30 5.24 -3.46
CA TYR A 91 2.81 6.50 -2.92
C TYR A 91 2.32 6.32 -1.48
N ALA A 92 1.64 5.21 -1.19
CA ALA A 92 1.18 4.90 0.15
C ALA A 92 2.34 4.67 1.12
N ALA A 93 3.49 4.19 0.65
CA ALA A 93 4.68 3.95 1.47
C ALA A 93 5.44 5.24 1.82
N LEU A 94 5.17 6.31 1.16
CA LEU A 94 5.79 7.59 1.46
C LEU A 94 5.07 8.28 2.62
#